data_2e15d07a7bf5a9eb412884bf39bdeea9
#
_entry.id   2e15d07a7bf5a9eb412884bf39bdeea9
#
_cell.length_a   1.000
_cell.length_b   1.000
_cell.length_c   1.000
_cell.angle_alpha   90.00
_cell.angle_beta   90.00
_cell.angle_gamma   90.00
#
_symmetry.space_group_name_H-M   'P 1'
#
loop_
_entity.id
_entity.type
_entity.pdbx_description
1 polymer ?
#
loop_
_entity_poly.entity_id
_entity_poly.type
_entity_poly.pdbx_seq_one_letter_code
_entity_poly.pdbx_strand_id
1 'polypeptide(L)'
;LPLHISEKLIIQSISPSKDVDGFHPINFGKLLMGDPDFVPCTPLGCFYMLKKELNELDGKNVVIIGRSNIVGKPMASLLLSSNCTVTITHSKTKNLKEHCSDADILISAIGQPEMIDDTYIKPNSIIIDVGINRLKLENAKTNEKKYKLVGDINFESVINVSQKITPVPGGVGPMTIACLMHNTVKAAFLNKNEKFVNII
;
A
#
# COMPACT_ATOMS: atom_id res chain seq x y z
N LEU A 1 10.10 14.68 4.82
CA LEU A 1 10.62 15.65 5.80
C LEU A 1 11.82 16.39 5.21
N PRO A 2 12.12 17.64 5.64
CA PRO A 2 13.35 18.31 5.29
C PRO A 2 14.59 17.52 5.74
N LEU A 3 15.69 17.62 4.98
CA LEU A 3 16.89 16.79 5.18
C LEU A 3 17.53 16.88 6.58
N HIS A 4 17.33 18.02 7.28
CA HIS A 4 17.84 18.22 8.63
C HIS A 4 16.99 17.60 9.72
N ILE A 5 15.83 17.04 9.39
CA ILE A 5 14.91 16.43 10.33
C ILE A 5 15.00 14.90 10.23
N SER A 6 15.31 14.24 11.33
CA SER A 6 15.37 12.78 11.40
C SER A 6 13.97 12.20 11.56
N GLU A 7 13.44 11.56 10.50
CA GLU A 7 12.18 10.82 10.53
C GLU A 7 12.15 9.79 11.69
N LYS A 8 13.26 9.06 11.86
CA LYS A 8 13.37 8.05 12.93
C LYS A 8 13.16 8.65 14.33
N LEU A 9 13.77 9.80 14.62
CA LEU A 9 13.64 10.44 15.92
C LEU A 9 12.21 10.95 16.15
N ILE A 10 11.57 11.51 15.12
CA ILE A 10 10.17 11.96 15.21
C ILE A 10 9.26 10.78 15.52
N ILE A 11 9.33 9.71 14.72
CA ILE A 11 8.48 8.53 14.92
C ILE A 11 8.67 7.96 16.33
N GLN A 12 9.91 7.86 16.81
CA GLN A 12 10.21 7.33 18.15
C GLN A 12 9.77 8.25 19.30
N SER A 13 9.55 9.55 19.04
CA SER A 13 9.05 10.49 20.05
C SER A 13 7.53 10.46 20.21
N ILE A 14 6.81 9.84 19.28
CA ILE A 14 5.36 9.67 19.35
C ILE A 14 5.04 8.53 20.32
N SER A 15 4.06 8.72 21.21
CA SER A 15 3.57 7.60 22.02
C SER A 15 2.95 6.52 21.12
N PRO A 16 3.31 5.23 21.28
CA PRO A 16 2.72 4.15 20.49
C PRO A 16 1.18 4.14 20.47
N SER A 17 0.53 4.54 21.57
CA SER A 17 -0.93 4.63 21.68
C SER A 17 -1.54 5.81 20.92
N LYS A 18 -0.73 6.73 20.41
CA LYS A 18 -1.13 7.89 19.59
C LYS A 18 -0.60 7.82 18.17
N ASP A 19 0.15 6.79 17.85
CA ASP A 19 0.70 6.55 16.50
C ASP A 19 -0.38 5.96 15.59
N VAL A 20 -1.31 6.81 15.16
CA VAL A 20 -2.44 6.42 14.31
C VAL A 20 -2.03 6.07 12.87
N ASP A 21 -0.84 6.46 12.45
CA ASP A 21 -0.24 6.06 11.18
C ASP A 21 0.36 4.64 11.23
N GLY A 22 0.61 4.09 12.44
CA GLY A 22 1.17 2.75 12.64
C GLY A 22 2.65 2.63 12.27
N PHE A 23 3.42 3.71 12.31
CA PHE A 23 4.83 3.75 11.91
C PHE A 23 5.80 3.50 13.06
N HIS A 24 5.34 3.58 14.31
CA HIS A 24 6.18 3.38 15.47
C HIS A 24 6.68 1.93 15.53
N PRO A 25 7.99 1.69 15.86
CA PRO A 25 8.56 0.35 15.90
C PRO A 25 7.80 -0.65 16.79
N ILE A 26 7.16 -0.20 17.86
CA ILE A 26 6.32 -1.05 18.73
C ILE A 26 5.08 -1.52 17.98
N ASN A 27 4.35 -0.63 17.29
CA ASN A 27 3.18 -0.99 16.51
C ASN A 27 3.55 -1.90 15.33
N PHE A 28 4.69 -1.61 14.68
CA PHE A 28 5.21 -2.48 13.63
C PHE A 28 5.59 -3.87 14.15
N GLY A 29 6.22 -3.95 15.33
CA GLY A 29 6.53 -5.23 15.98
C GLY A 29 5.27 -6.04 16.30
N LYS A 30 4.23 -5.40 16.85
CA LYS A 30 2.93 -6.03 17.10
C LYS A 30 2.26 -6.52 15.80
N LEU A 31 2.35 -5.75 14.72
CA LEU A 31 1.84 -6.18 13.40
C LEU A 31 2.54 -7.44 12.92
N LEU A 32 3.86 -7.54 13.06
CA LEU A 32 4.62 -8.74 12.69
C LEU A 32 4.26 -9.97 13.55
N MET A 33 3.89 -9.75 14.81
CA MET A 33 3.45 -10.81 15.73
C MET A 33 1.98 -11.21 15.55
N GLY A 34 1.25 -10.52 14.66
CA GLY A 34 -0.16 -10.82 14.38
C GLY A 34 -1.17 -10.20 15.35
N ASP A 35 -0.74 -9.31 16.25
CA ASP A 35 -1.59 -8.63 17.24
C ASP A 35 -1.40 -7.09 17.20
N PRO A 36 -1.77 -6.42 16.09
CA PRO A 36 -1.53 -4.99 15.91
C PRO A 36 -2.54 -4.11 16.66
N ASP A 37 -2.04 -3.13 17.43
CA ASP A 37 -2.88 -2.03 17.89
C ASP A 37 -3.24 -1.12 16.72
N PHE A 38 -2.23 -0.70 15.95
CA PHE A 38 -2.39 0.10 14.75
C PHE A 38 -1.62 -0.50 13.58
N VAL A 39 -2.28 -0.52 12.43
CA VAL A 39 -1.70 -0.93 11.15
C VAL A 39 -1.47 0.32 10.30
N PRO A 40 -0.36 0.44 9.58
CA PRO A 40 -0.15 1.55 8.66
C PRO A 40 -1.33 1.74 7.71
N CYS A 41 -1.80 3.00 7.59
CA CYS A 41 -3.09 3.32 6.95
C CYS A 41 -3.17 2.88 5.50
N THR A 42 -2.11 3.06 4.70
CA THR A 42 -2.09 2.64 3.29
C THR A 42 -2.16 1.12 3.13
N PRO A 43 -1.31 0.32 3.79
CA PRO A 43 -1.46 -1.14 3.81
C PRO A 43 -2.82 -1.62 4.30
N LEU A 44 -3.37 -1.01 5.35
CA LEU A 44 -4.70 -1.36 5.86
C LEU A 44 -5.78 -1.13 4.80
N GLY A 45 -5.72 0.01 4.09
CA GLY A 45 -6.64 0.34 3.01
C GLY A 45 -6.54 -0.63 1.83
N CYS A 46 -5.33 -0.97 1.42
CA CYS A 46 -5.09 -1.97 0.38
C CYS A 46 -5.63 -3.35 0.79
N PHE A 47 -5.37 -3.75 2.02
CA PHE A 47 -5.83 -5.02 2.57
C PHE A 47 -7.36 -5.09 2.64
N TYR A 48 -8.01 -4.01 3.08
CA TYR A 48 -9.47 -3.92 3.09
C TYR A 48 -10.08 -4.06 1.69
N MET A 49 -9.50 -3.38 0.69
CA MET A 49 -9.95 -3.51 -0.70
C MET A 49 -9.81 -4.95 -1.18
N LEU A 50 -8.69 -5.61 -0.93
CA LEU A 50 -8.49 -7.02 -1.29
C LEU A 50 -9.52 -7.93 -0.63
N LYS A 51 -9.78 -7.76 0.66
CA LYS A 51 -10.79 -8.53 1.40
C LYS A 51 -12.22 -8.31 0.89
N LYS A 52 -12.52 -7.13 0.34
CA LYS A 52 -13.82 -6.83 -0.27
C LYS A 52 -13.98 -7.45 -1.66
N GLU A 53 -12.89 -7.56 -2.40
CA GLU A 53 -12.90 -8.06 -3.78
C GLU A 53 -12.74 -9.58 -3.86
N LEU A 54 -12.08 -10.17 -2.87
CA LEU A 54 -11.80 -11.60 -2.78
C LEU A 54 -12.47 -12.19 -1.55
N ASN A 55 -13.24 -13.24 -1.75
CA ASN A 55 -13.84 -13.99 -0.63
C ASN A 55 -12.78 -14.63 0.24
N GLU A 56 -11.69 -15.13 -0.37
CA GLU A 56 -10.58 -15.79 0.31
C GLU A 56 -9.24 -15.32 -0.26
N LEU A 57 -8.29 -15.12 0.64
CA LEU A 57 -6.90 -14.79 0.33
C LEU A 57 -5.97 -16.01 0.46
N ASP A 58 -6.46 -17.08 1.08
CA ASP A 58 -5.70 -18.29 1.40
C ASP A 58 -5.01 -18.88 0.15
N GLY A 59 -3.72 -19.14 0.27
CA GLY A 59 -2.90 -19.74 -0.79
C GLY A 59 -2.62 -18.83 -1.99
N LYS A 60 -3.08 -17.57 -2.01
CA LYS A 60 -2.78 -16.63 -3.10
C LYS A 60 -1.29 -16.31 -3.16
N ASN A 61 -0.74 -16.31 -4.37
CA ASN A 61 0.61 -15.85 -4.62
C ASN A 61 0.60 -14.32 -4.78
N VAL A 62 1.26 -13.63 -3.86
CA VAL A 62 1.29 -12.16 -3.84
C VAL A 62 2.70 -11.66 -4.06
N VAL A 63 2.85 -10.75 -5.02
CA VAL A 63 4.12 -10.04 -5.24
C VAL A 63 3.94 -8.58 -4.86
N ILE A 64 4.84 -8.10 -4.00
CA ILE A 64 4.91 -6.70 -3.57
C ILE A 64 6.17 -6.09 -4.17
N ILE A 65 6.00 -5.09 -5.03
CA ILE A 65 7.12 -4.32 -5.57
C ILE A 65 7.32 -3.10 -4.66
N GLY A 66 8.40 -3.15 -3.88
CA GLY A 66 8.75 -2.15 -2.87
C GLY A 66 8.85 -2.75 -1.47
N ARG A 67 9.82 -2.25 -0.67
CA ARG A 67 10.11 -2.75 0.68
C ARG A 67 10.21 -1.64 1.72
N SER A 68 9.44 -0.58 1.55
CA SER A 68 9.41 0.52 2.51
C SER A 68 8.82 0.05 3.86
N ASN A 69 9.22 0.74 4.94
CA ASN A 69 8.66 0.47 6.27
C ASN A 69 7.21 0.94 6.39
N ILE A 70 6.76 1.82 5.50
CA ILE A 70 5.42 2.42 5.56
C ILE A 70 4.39 1.69 4.68
N VAL A 71 4.83 0.92 3.67
CA VAL A 71 3.92 0.19 2.77
C VAL A 71 4.36 -1.26 2.57
N GLY A 72 5.50 -1.52 1.93
CA GLY A 72 5.84 -2.87 1.45
C GLY A 72 5.94 -3.91 2.56
N LYS A 73 6.68 -3.62 3.62
CA LYS A 73 6.83 -4.56 4.76
C LYS A 73 5.54 -4.76 5.55
N PRO A 74 4.79 -3.69 5.93
CA PRO A 74 3.50 -3.87 6.61
C PRO A 74 2.49 -4.64 5.77
N MET A 75 2.43 -4.38 4.46
CA MET A 75 1.55 -5.10 3.54
C MET A 75 1.88 -6.59 3.50
N ALA A 76 3.16 -6.94 3.46
CA ALA A 76 3.59 -8.33 3.50
C ALA A 76 3.16 -9.03 4.79
N SER A 77 3.27 -8.36 5.94
CA SER A 77 2.82 -8.92 7.23
C SER A 77 1.33 -9.21 7.25
N LEU A 78 0.49 -8.29 6.75
CA LEU A 78 -0.96 -8.48 6.67
C LEU A 78 -1.34 -9.67 5.79
N LEU A 79 -0.71 -9.79 4.63
CA LEU A 79 -0.99 -10.85 3.67
C LEU A 79 -0.48 -12.21 4.14
N LEU A 80 0.70 -12.24 4.78
CA LEU A 80 1.23 -13.46 5.39
C LEU A 80 0.30 -13.97 6.50
N SER A 81 -0.20 -13.07 7.36
CA SER A 81 -1.20 -13.40 8.39
C SER A 81 -2.55 -13.84 7.81
N SER A 82 -2.78 -13.66 6.54
CA SER A 82 -3.96 -14.08 5.78
C SER A 82 -3.67 -15.27 4.86
N ASN A 83 -2.68 -16.09 5.22
CA ASN A 83 -2.29 -17.33 4.53
C ASN A 83 -1.86 -17.16 3.07
N CYS A 84 -1.43 -15.95 2.66
CA CYS A 84 -0.84 -15.74 1.34
C CYS A 84 0.62 -16.21 1.30
N THR A 85 1.07 -16.64 0.13
CA THR A 85 2.50 -16.74 -0.19
C THR A 85 2.98 -15.38 -0.68
N VAL A 86 3.92 -14.74 0.02
CA VAL A 86 4.31 -13.37 -0.25
C VAL A 86 5.77 -13.26 -0.71
N THR A 87 5.98 -12.65 -1.86
CA THR A 87 7.29 -12.28 -2.38
C THR A 87 7.46 -10.76 -2.36
N ILE A 88 8.49 -10.26 -1.68
CA ILE A 88 8.86 -8.84 -1.70
C ILE A 88 10.00 -8.64 -2.69
N THR A 89 9.80 -7.74 -3.66
CA THR A 89 10.80 -7.34 -4.63
C THR A 89 11.25 -5.89 -4.42
N HIS A 90 12.38 -5.52 -4.96
CA HIS A 90 12.99 -4.21 -4.77
C HIS A 90 13.99 -3.87 -5.88
N SER A 91 14.56 -2.68 -5.90
CA SER A 91 15.49 -2.18 -6.92
C SER A 91 16.76 -3.04 -7.17
N LYS A 92 17.02 -4.04 -6.34
CA LYS A 92 18.13 -4.99 -6.50
C LYS A 92 17.66 -6.41 -6.87
N THR A 93 16.35 -6.61 -6.98
CA THR A 93 15.79 -7.89 -7.43
C THR A 93 16.13 -8.10 -8.89
N LYS A 94 16.69 -9.26 -9.20
CA LYS A 94 16.90 -9.69 -10.59
C LYS A 94 15.61 -10.29 -11.14
N ASN A 95 15.42 -10.22 -12.45
CA ASN A 95 14.29 -10.84 -13.14
C ASN A 95 12.92 -10.43 -12.55
N LEU A 96 12.73 -9.14 -12.27
CA LEU A 96 11.49 -8.62 -11.65
C LEU A 96 10.24 -9.10 -12.39
N LYS A 97 10.26 -9.13 -13.72
CA LYS A 97 9.16 -9.61 -14.57
C LYS A 97 8.73 -11.04 -14.24
N GLU A 98 9.70 -11.95 -14.09
CA GLU A 98 9.44 -13.37 -13.79
C GLU A 98 8.73 -13.53 -12.45
N HIS A 99 9.12 -12.75 -11.43
CA HIS A 99 8.42 -12.74 -10.15
C HIS A 99 6.99 -12.23 -10.28
N CYS A 100 6.76 -11.19 -11.08
CA CYS A 100 5.44 -10.55 -11.20
C CYS A 100 4.46 -11.37 -12.06
N SER A 101 4.95 -12.02 -13.11
CA SER A 101 4.12 -12.71 -14.11
C SER A 101 3.36 -13.93 -13.57
N ASP A 102 3.67 -14.41 -12.37
CA ASP A 102 2.96 -15.52 -11.70
C ASP A 102 2.12 -15.07 -10.49
N ALA A 103 2.04 -13.78 -10.24
CA ALA A 103 1.32 -13.23 -9.09
C ALA A 103 -0.19 -13.21 -9.31
N ASP A 104 -0.95 -13.82 -8.39
CA ASP A 104 -2.42 -13.67 -8.34
C ASP A 104 -2.81 -12.25 -7.91
N ILE A 105 -1.98 -11.64 -7.07
CA ILE A 105 -2.12 -10.28 -6.60
C ILE A 105 -0.78 -9.57 -6.76
N LEU A 106 -0.76 -8.44 -7.47
CA LEU A 106 0.42 -7.59 -7.60
C LEU A 106 0.17 -6.24 -6.90
N ILE A 107 1.10 -5.85 -6.04
CA ILE A 107 1.03 -4.58 -5.31
C ILE A 107 2.29 -3.77 -5.65
N SER A 108 2.12 -2.60 -6.28
CA SER A 108 3.24 -1.71 -6.61
C SER A 108 3.29 -0.50 -5.68
N ALA A 109 4.46 -0.28 -5.06
CA ALA A 109 4.74 0.81 -4.13
C ALA A 109 6.20 1.28 -4.26
N ILE A 110 6.59 1.71 -5.47
CA ILE A 110 7.98 2.06 -5.82
C ILE A 110 8.18 3.53 -6.15
N GLY A 111 7.10 4.28 -6.42
CA GLY A 111 7.20 5.69 -6.79
C GLY A 111 7.88 5.92 -8.14
N GLN A 112 7.68 5.03 -9.10
CA GLN A 112 8.19 5.11 -10.46
C GLN A 112 7.02 5.20 -11.45
N PRO A 113 6.80 6.35 -12.11
CA PRO A 113 5.61 6.55 -12.93
C PRO A 113 5.52 5.56 -14.09
N GLU A 114 4.41 4.82 -14.16
CA GLU A 114 4.04 3.91 -15.24
C GLU A 114 5.12 2.87 -15.61
N MET A 115 5.97 2.49 -14.64
CA MET A 115 7.08 1.54 -14.85
C MET A 115 6.58 0.12 -15.12
N ILE A 116 5.45 -0.27 -14.56
CA ILE A 116 4.89 -1.62 -14.67
C ILE A 116 3.81 -1.62 -15.76
N ASP A 117 4.07 -2.34 -16.83
CA ASP A 117 3.14 -2.54 -17.95
C ASP A 117 2.53 -3.95 -17.94
N ASP A 118 1.71 -4.27 -18.95
CA ASP A 118 1.03 -5.57 -19.13
C ASP A 118 1.99 -6.76 -19.20
N THR A 119 3.24 -6.53 -19.60
CA THR A 119 4.25 -7.61 -19.69
C THR A 119 4.73 -8.14 -18.34
N TYR A 120 4.40 -7.42 -17.24
CA TYR A 120 4.64 -7.87 -15.85
C TYR A 120 3.45 -8.62 -15.26
N ILE A 121 2.28 -8.59 -15.91
CA ILE A 121 1.01 -8.96 -15.31
C ILE A 121 0.61 -10.38 -15.68
N LYS A 122 0.28 -11.19 -14.67
CA LYS A 122 -0.44 -12.43 -14.86
C LYS A 122 -1.87 -12.11 -15.34
N PRO A 123 -2.35 -12.68 -16.45
CA PRO A 123 -3.74 -12.50 -16.87
C PRO A 123 -4.73 -12.83 -15.74
N ASN A 124 -5.77 -12.01 -15.60
CA ASN A 124 -6.80 -12.14 -14.56
C ASN A 124 -6.30 -11.99 -13.11
N SER A 125 -5.14 -11.37 -12.89
CA SER A 125 -4.68 -11.00 -11.55
C SER A 125 -5.33 -9.73 -11.03
N ILE A 126 -5.23 -9.51 -9.71
CA ILE A 126 -5.67 -8.27 -9.04
C ILE A 126 -4.48 -7.37 -8.79
N ILE A 127 -4.64 -6.11 -9.17
CA ILE A 127 -3.55 -5.13 -9.15
C ILE A 127 -3.89 -3.99 -8.19
N ILE A 128 -3.00 -3.74 -7.24
CA ILE A 128 -3.06 -2.60 -6.33
C ILE A 128 -1.90 -1.65 -6.65
N ASP A 129 -2.22 -0.49 -7.18
CA ASP A 129 -1.27 0.56 -7.45
C ASP A 129 -1.27 1.59 -6.31
N VAL A 130 -0.20 1.59 -5.51
CA VAL A 130 0.00 2.53 -4.39
C VAL A 130 0.74 3.78 -4.85
N GLY A 131 1.33 3.77 -6.05
CA GLY A 131 2.10 4.87 -6.59
C GLY A 131 1.28 6.14 -6.75
N ILE A 132 1.86 7.29 -6.41
CA ILE A 132 1.32 8.62 -6.70
C ILE A 132 2.45 9.46 -7.27
N ASN A 133 2.48 9.57 -8.58
CA ASN A 133 3.54 10.24 -9.31
C ASN A 133 3.00 11.44 -10.08
N ARG A 134 3.82 12.49 -10.24
CA ARG A 134 3.49 13.67 -11.05
C ARG A 134 4.26 13.63 -12.36
N LEU A 135 3.57 13.32 -13.46
CA LEU A 135 4.14 13.46 -14.79
C LEU A 135 3.97 14.88 -15.29
N LYS A 136 5.06 15.51 -15.70
CA LYS A 136 5.06 16.83 -16.33
C LYS A 136 4.49 16.71 -17.75
N LEU A 137 3.50 17.54 -18.09
CA LEU A 137 2.95 17.63 -19.43
C LEU A 137 3.79 18.65 -20.25
N GLU A 138 4.44 18.18 -21.30
CA GLU A 138 5.37 19.01 -22.09
C GLU A 138 4.66 20.13 -22.88
N ASN A 139 3.36 19.98 -23.19
CA ASN A 139 2.59 20.89 -24.03
C ASN A 139 1.44 21.61 -23.31
N ALA A 140 1.50 21.74 -21.98
CA ALA A 140 0.47 22.48 -21.26
C ALA A 140 0.47 23.95 -21.61
N LYS A 141 -0.61 24.44 -22.25
CA LYS A 141 -0.87 25.87 -22.45
C LYS A 141 -0.94 26.56 -21.08
N THR A 142 -0.68 27.86 -21.05
CA THR A 142 -0.47 28.68 -19.84
C THR A 142 -1.56 28.57 -18.76
N ASN A 143 -2.74 28.04 -19.07
CA ASN A 143 -3.89 27.87 -18.16
C ASN A 143 -4.25 26.40 -17.89
N GLU A 144 -3.49 25.41 -18.37
CA GLU A 144 -3.76 23.99 -18.17
C GLU A 144 -2.93 23.41 -17.02
N LYS A 145 -3.40 22.28 -16.45
CA LYS A 145 -2.65 21.55 -15.42
C LYS A 145 -1.28 21.15 -15.98
N LYS A 146 -0.20 21.63 -15.37
CA LYS A 146 1.18 21.33 -15.77
C LYS A 146 1.60 19.88 -15.46
N TYR A 147 0.78 19.12 -14.75
CA TYR A 147 1.08 17.75 -14.29
C TYR A 147 -0.16 16.86 -14.38
N LYS A 148 0.05 15.62 -14.78
CA LYS A 148 -0.90 14.50 -14.64
C LYS A 148 -0.48 13.65 -13.44
N LEU A 149 -1.43 13.25 -12.60
CA LEU A 149 -1.19 12.24 -11.57
C LEU A 149 -1.33 10.85 -12.20
N VAL A 150 -0.32 10.01 -11.98
CA VAL A 150 -0.29 8.62 -12.44
C VAL A 150 0.24 7.72 -11.34
N GLY A 151 -0.06 6.44 -11.45
CA GLY A 151 0.49 5.41 -10.57
C GLY A 151 1.87 4.92 -10.99
N ASP A 152 2.30 3.85 -10.36
CA ASP A 152 3.48 3.08 -10.76
C ASP A 152 3.18 2.16 -11.95
N ILE A 153 1.89 1.88 -12.18
CA ILE A 153 1.40 0.96 -13.19
C ILE A 153 0.88 1.74 -14.40
N ASN A 154 1.24 1.32 -15.60
CA ASN A 154 0.65 1.82 -16.81
C ASN A 154 -0.79 1.29 -16.92
N PHE A 155 -1.73 2.10 -16.43
CA PHE A 155 -3.13 1.73 -16.28
C PHE A 155 -3.76 1.29 -17.60
N GLU A 156 -3.48 2.01 -18.69
CA GLU A 156 -4.06 1.75 -20.01
C GLU A 156 -3.62 0.40 -20.61
N SER A 157 -2.37 0.00 -20.35
CA SER A 157 -1.87 -1.30 -20.82
C SER A 157 -2.38 -2.46 -19.99
N VAL A 158 -2.60 -2.24 -18.69
CA VAL A 158 -2.89 -3.32 -17.72
C VAL A 158 -4.39 -3.59 -17.56
N ILE A 159 -5.26 -2.59 -17.77
CA ILE A 159 -6.70 -2.70 -17.51
C ILE A 159 -7.39 -3.83 -18.25
N ASN A 160 -6.94 -4.16 -19.46
CA ASN A 160 -7.54 -5.21 -20.27
C ASN A 160 -6.97 -6.61 -19.99
N VAL A 161 -5.89 -6.72 -19.23
CA VAL A 161 -5.21 -7.98 -18.89
C VAL A 161 -5.55 -8.41 -17.46
N SER A 162 -5.66 -7.45 -16.54
CA SER A 162 -6.00 -7.69 -15.14
C SER A 162 -7.49 -7.98 -14.94
N GLN A 163 -7.82 -8.73 -13.89
CA GLN A 163 -9.20 -8.87 -13.43
C GLN A 163 -9.72 -7.56 -12.85
N LYS A 164 -8.90 -6.90 -12.01
CA LYS A 164 -9.19 -5.62 -11.38
C LYS A 164 -7.89 -4.85 -11.16
N ILE A 165 -7.99 -3.54 -11.27
CA ILE A 165 -6.88 -2.62 -10.99
C ILE A 165 -7.39 -1.37 -10.27
N THR A 166 -6.66 -0.90 -9.26
CA THR A 166 -7.00 0.37 -8.61
C THR A 166 -6.59 1.55 -9.50
N PRO A 167 -7.46 2.55 -9.70
CA PRO A 167 -7.09 3.75 -10.46
C PRO A 167 -6.20 4.69 -9.65
N VAL A 168 -5.39 5.50 -10.35
CA VAL A 168 -4.64 6.61 -9.76
C VAL A 168 -4.93 7.89 -10.57
N PRO A 169 -5.53 8.92 -9.96
CA PRO A 169 -6.05 9.01 -8.59
C PRO A 169 -7.39 8.27 -8.39
N GLY A 170 -7.79 8.11 -7.12
CA GLY A 170 -9.13 7.63 -6.75
C GLY A 170 -9.19 6.20 -6.19
N GLY A 171 -8.07 5.46 -6.22
CA GLY A 171 -7.96 4.11 -5.65
C GLY A 171 -7.49 4.10 -4.19
N VAL A 172 -6.20 3.82 -3.98
CA VAL A 172 -5.59 3.64 -2.65
C VAL A 172 -5.61 4.92 -1.80
N GLY A 173 -5.44 6.11 -2.40
CA GLY A 173 -5.38 7.37 -1.67
C GLY A 173 -6.58 7.63 -0.76
N PRO A 174 -7.83 7.61 -1.26
CA PRO A 174 -9.05 7.76 -0.43
C PRO A 174 -9.13 6.73 0.69
N MET A 175 -8.75 5.48 0.45
CA MET A 175 -8.73 4.42 1.46
C MET A 175 -7.70 4.67 2.56
N THR A 176 -6.54 5.22 2.22
CA THR A 176 -5.53 5.63 3.22
C THR A 176 -6.13 6.64 4.21
N ILE A 177 -6.87 7.64 3.69
CA ILE A 177 -7.54 8.65 4.53
C ILE A 177 -8.62 8.02 5.41
N ALA A 178 -9.45 7.15 4.85
CA ALA A 178 -10.49 6.44 5.60
C ALA A 178 -9.87 5.61 6.76
N CYS A 179 -8.77 4.90 6.50
CA CYS A 179 -8.06 4.14 7.51
C CYS A 179 -7.39 5.02 8.58
N LEU A 180 -6.90 6.21 8.20
CA LEU A 180 -6.38 7.18 9.16
C LEU A 180 -7.49 7.66 10.11
N MET A 181 -8.67 7.97 9.59
CA MET A 181 -9.83 8.34 10.41
C MET A 181 -10.24 7.19 11.35
N HIS A 182 -10.30 5.96 10.84
CA HIS A 182 -10.57 4.77 11.64
C HIS A 182 -9.55 4.60 12.78
N ASN A 183 -8.26 4.65 12.49
CA ASN A 183 -7.20 4.53 13.49
C ASN A 183 -7.26 5.68 14.52
N THR A 184 -7.61 6.89 14.09
CA THR A 184 -7.75 8.05 14.99
C THR A 184 -8.88 7.84 16.00
N VAL A 185 -10.02 7.35 15.53
CA VAL A 185 -11.16 7.02 16.42
C VAL A 185 -10.78 5.86 17.34
N LYS A 186 -10.17 4.79 16.79
CA LYS A 186 -9.67 3.66 17.60
C LYS A 186 -8.74 4.12 18.72
N ALA A 187 -7.79 5.00 18.40
CA ALA A 187 -6.86 5.56 19.40
C ALA A 187 -7.60 6.29 20.53
N ALA A 188 -8.63 7.06 20.21
CA ALA A 188 -9.43 7.77 21.21
C ALA A 188 -10.13 6.80 22.18
N PHE A 189 -10.73 5.72 21.67
CA PHE A 189 -11.36 4.69 22.51
C PHE A 189 -10.34 3.96 23.39
N LEU A 190 -9.22 3.51 22.80
CA LEU A 190 -8.17 2.81 23.55
C LEU A 190 -7.56 3.68 24.66
N ASN A 191 -7.33 4.96 24.41
CA ASN A 191 -6.78 5.88 25.42
C ASN A 191 -7.79 6.19 26.56
N LYS A 192 -9.08 5.91 26.37
CA LYS A 192 -10.11 6.01 27.42
C LYS A 192 -10.42 4.67 28.10
N ASN A 193 -9.71 3.59 27.72
CA ASN A 193 -10.03 2.21 28.11
C ASN A 193 -11.47 1.79 27.73
N GLU A 194 -11.97 2.33 26.64
CA GLU A 194 -13.27 1.98 26.09
C GLU A 194 -13.14 0.92 24.98
N LYS A 195 -14.16 0.06 24.86
CA LYS A 195 -14.18 -0.97 23.82
C LYS A 195 -14.40 -0.35 22.45
N PHE A 196 -13.48 -0.56 21.53
CA PHE A 196 -13.63 -0.17 20.12
C PHE A 196 -14.18 -1.35 19.31
N VAL A 197 -15.22 -1.09 18.49
CA VAL A 197 -15.73 -2.08 17.53
C VAL A 197 -15.02 -1.83 16.20
N ASN A 198 -14.24 -2.82 15.77
CA ASN A 198 -13.55 -2.74 14.48
C ASN A 198 -14.57 -2.80 13.34
N ILE A 199 -14.52 -1.82 12.44
CA ILE A 199 -15.42 -1.70 11.27
C ILE A 199 -14.70 -1.89 9.93
N ILE A 200 -13.39 -2.12 9.95
CA ILE A 200 -12.52 -2.37 8.80
C ILE A 200 -11.89 -3.76 8.93
#